data_141d38c0f5c0334fed48f9a4965b7565
#
_entry.id   141d38c0f5c0334fed48f9a4965b7565
#
_cell.length_a   1.000
_cell.length_b   1.000
_cell.length_c   1.000
_cell.angle_alpha   90.00
_cell.angle_beta   90.00
_cell.angle_gamma   90.00
#
_symmetry.space_group_name_H-M   'P 1'
#
loop_
_entity.id
_entity.type
_entity.pdbx_description
1 polymer ?
#
loop_
_entity_poly.entity_id
_entity_poly.type
_entity_poly.pdbx_seq_one_letter_code
_entity_poly.pdbx_strand_id
1 'polypeptide(L)'
;MDMNTANIEEIVKQILANMKAAPVAAAPAAAGELPKTAKVAMLTQLEKFEIKEYPIPEVGDDDILVKVEGCGVCGTDAHEFKRDPFGLIPVALGHEGTGEIVKMGKNVKKDSAGKPLAIGDKVVTCMI
;
A
#
# COMPACT_ATOMS: atom_id res chain seq x y z
N MET A 1 -10.92 28.54 -19.70
CA MET A 1 -11.76 27.32 -19.82
C MET A 1 -12.55 27.20 -18.53
N ASP A 2 -13.77 27.67 -18.54
CA ASP A 2 -14.64 27.58 -17.36
C ASP A 2 -15.12 26.15 -17.24
N MET A 3 -14.58 25.43 -16.26
CA MET A 3 -15.14 24.12 -15.88
C MET A 3 -16.50 24.38 -15.22
N ASN A 4 -17.55 24.05 -15.94
CA ASN A 4 -18.93 24.23 -15.49
C ASN A 4 -19.17 23.32 -14.26
N THR A 5 -19.56 23.92 -13.15
CA THR A 5 -19.83 23.25 -11.84
C THR A 5 -20.78 22.05 -12.00
N ALA A 6 -21.72 22.12 -12.94
CA ALA A 6 -22.63 21.02 -13.29
C ALA A 6 -21.91 19.75 -13.81
N ASN A 7 -20.79 19.92 -14.51
CA ASN A 7 -19.97 18.78 -14.98
C ASN A 7 -19.24 18.08 -13.82
N ILE A 8 -18.81 18.83 -12.82
CA ILE A 8 -18.11 18.27 -11.65
C ILE A 8 -19.07 17.46 -10.80
N GLU A 9 -20.28 17.96 -10.56
CA GLU A 9 -21.31 17.21 -9.82
C GLU A 9 -21.71 15.91 -10.50
N GLU A 10 -21.82 15.89 -11.83
CA GLU A 10 -22.15 14.69 -12.60
C GLU A 10 -21.03 13.66 -12.53
N ILE A 11 -19.77 14.09 -12.65
CA ILE A 11 -18.58 13.23 -12.52
C ILE A 11 -18.51 12.64 -11.10
N VAL A 12 -18.74 13.43 -10.07
CA VAL A 12 -18.74 12.97 -8.68
C VAL A 12 -19.86 11.94 -8.45
N LYS A 13 -21.07 12.17 -8.98
CA LYS A 13 -22.18 11.21 -8.90
C LYS A 13 -21.86 9.90 -9.60
N GLN A 14 -21.23 9.94 -10.78
CA GLN A 14 -20.83 8.74 -11.50
C GLN A 14 -19.74 7.96 -10.74
N ILE A 15 -18.75 8.64 -10.17
CA ILE A 15 -17.71 8.01 -9.34
C ILE A 15 -18.35 7.35 -8.12
N LEU A 16 -19.22 8.06 -7.41
CA LEU A 16 -19.90 7.52 -6.22
C LEU A 16 -20.83 6.34 -6.56
N ALA A 17 -21.51 6.39 -7.72
CA ALA A 17 -22.33 5.28 -8.19
C ALA A 17 -21.47 4.05 -8.51
N ASN A 18 -20.34 4.23 -9.16
CA ASN A 18 -19.39 3.16 -9.48
C ASN A 18 -18.75 2.57 -8.21
N MET A 19 -18.45 3.38 -7.21
CA MET A 19 -17.95 2.92 -5.92
C MET A 19 -18.99 2.12 -5.12
N LYS A 20 -20.28 2.44 -5.25
CA LYS A 20 -21.38 1.67 -4.62
C LYS A 20 -21.72 0.37 -5.36
N ALA A 21 -21.42 0.31 -6.67
CA ALA A 21 -21.72 -0.86 -7.51
C ALA A 21 -20.65 -1.96 -7.43
N ALA A 22 -19.47 -1.66 -6.90
CA ALA A 22 -18.48 -2.69 -6.61
C ALA A 22 -18.77 -3.25 -5.21
N PRO A 23 -19.32 -4.48 -5.08
CA PRO A 23 -19.28 -5.13 -3.80
C PRO A 23 -17.78 -5.33 -3.48
N VAL A 24 -17.29 -4.63 -2.47
CA VAL A 24 -16.06 -5.05 -1.80
C VAL A 24 -16.43 -6.39 -1.16
N ALA A 25 -16.34 -7.44 -1.96
CA ALA A 25 -16.31 -8.78 -1.43
C ALA A 25 -15.03 -8.82 -0.59
N ALA A 26 -15.18 -8.64 0.70
CA ALA A 26 -14.19 -9.11 1.64
C ALA A 26 -14.10 -10.62 1.38
N ALA A 27 -13.19 -11.01 0.49
CA ALA A 27 -12.80 -12.39 0.40
C ALA A 27 -12.31 -12.75 1.81
N PRO A 28 -12.87 -13.79 2.44
CA PRO A 28 -12.34 -14.24 3.71
C PRO A 28 -10.85 -14.48 3.47
N ALA A 29 -10.02 -13.97 4.37
CA ALA A 29 -8.60 -14.26 4.37
C ALA A 29 -8.48 -15.78 4.29
N ALA A 30 -8.18 -16.29 3.10
CA ALA A 30 -7.89 -17.70 2.96
C ALA A 30 -6.66 -17.92 3.84
N ALA A 31 -6.83 -18.72 4.87
CA ALA A 31 -5.75 -19.26 5.68
C ALA A 31 -4.92 -20.19 4.80
N GLY A 32 -4.34 -19.64 3.75
CA GLY A 32 -3.38 -20.28 2.88
C GLY A 32 -1.98 -20.01 3.39
N GLU A 33 -1.09 -20.95 3.17
CA GLU A 33 0.33 -20.76 3.45
C GLU A 33 0.83 -19.49 2.75
N LEU A 34 1.47 -18.60 3.52
CA LEU A 34 2.02 -17.36 2.98
C LEU A 34 3.11 -17.70 1.95
N PRO A 35 3.21 -16.94 0.86
CA PRO A 35 4.28 -17.15 -0.11
C PRO A 35 5.65 -16.95 0.58
N LYS A 36 6.68 -17.64 0.10
CA LYS A 36 8.04 -17.51 0.65
C LYS A 36 8.74 -16.23 0.19
N THR A 37 8.31 -15.69 -0.92
CA THR A 37 8.92 -14.53 -1.57
C THR A 37 7.84 -13.53 -1.99
N ALA A 38 8.25 -12.27 -2.17
CA ALA A 38 7.44 -11.20 -2.70
C ALA A 38 8.15 -10.47 -3.84
N LYS A 39 7.38 -10.05 -4.84
CA LYS A 39 7.87 -9.21 -5.94
C LYS A 39 7.91 -7.76 -5.50
N VAL A 40 9.03 -7.11 -5.77
CA VAL A 40 9.27 -5.70 -5.41
C VAL A 40 9.70 -4.94 -6.67
N ALA A 41 9.06 -3.80 -6.92
CA ALA A 41 9.51 -2.86 -7.94
C ALA A 41 10.68 -2.04 -7.38
N MET A 42 11.89 -2.33 -7.84
CA MET A 42 13.10 -1.62 -7.44
C MET A 42 13.47 -0.57 -8.45
N LEU A 43 13.63 0.67 -8.02
CA LEU A 43 14.30 1.70 -8.80
C LEU A 43 15.80 1.39 -8.80
N THR A 44 16.33 0.86 -9.90
CA THR A 44 17.73 0.40 -9.99
C THR A 44 18.65 1.43 -10.60
N GLN A 45 18.10 2.35 -11.36
CA GLN A 45 18.76 3.51 -11.98
C GLN A 45 17.71 4.61 -12.13
N LEU A 46 18.16 5.84 -12.39
CA LEU A 46 17.23 6.91 -12.74
C LEU A 46 16.29 6.47 -13.87
N GLU A 47 15.02 6.73 -13.70
CA GLU A 47 13.94 6.43 -14.64
C GLU A 47 13.77 4.93 -15.00
N LYS A 48 14.38 4.01 -14.21
CA LYS A 48 14.34 2.58 -14.50
C LYS A 48 13.93 1.75 -13.30
N PHE A 49 12.78 1.10 -13.41
CA PHE A 49 12.35 0.06 -12.47
C PHE A 49 12.66 -1.34 -12.98
N GLU A 50 13.01 -2.22 -12.07
CA GLU A 50 13.12 -3.66 -12.29
C GLU A 50 12.30 -4.40 -11.23
N ILE A 51 11.58 -5.43 -11.65
CA ILE A 51 10.89 -6.31 -10.69
C ILE A 51 11.90 -7.32 -10.16
N LYS A 52 12.14 -7.30 -8.87
CA LYS A 52 12.99 -8.25 -8.16
C LYS A 52 12.19 -9.05 -7.16
N GLU A 53 12.65 -10.23 -6.85
CA GLU A 53 12.02 -11.13 -5.90
C GLU A 53 12.88 -11.24 -4.64
N TYR A 54 12.23 -11.03 -3.48
CA TYR A 54 12.89 -11.08 -2.19
C TYR A 54 12.16 -12.03 -1.25
N PRO A 55 12.89 -12.72 -0.35
CA PRO A 55 12.25 -13.50 0.69
C PRO A 55 11.39 -12.61 1.58
N ILE A 56 10.23 -13.14 2.00
CA ILE A 56 9.41 -12.47 2.99
C ILE A 56 10.14 -12.55 4.33
N PRO A 57 10.35 -11.41 5.03
CA PRO A 57 11.06 -11.41 6.31
C PRO A 57 10.24 -12.12 7.39
N GLU A 58 10.93 -12.63 8.40
CA GLU A 58 10.29 -13.10 9.61
C GLU A 58 9.65 -11.91 10.36
N VAL A 59 8.46 -12.14 10.92
CA VAL A 59 7.74 -11.14 11.68
C VAL A 59 8.24 -11.17 13.11
N GLY A 60 8.85 -10.08 13.54
CA GLY A 60 9.28 -9.89 14.92
C GLY A 60 8.11 -9.70 15.88
N ASP A 61 8.42 -9.63 17.17
CA ASP A 61 7.42 -9.55 18.25
C ASP A 61 6.55 -8.30 18.19
N ASP A 62 7.07 -7.21 17.66
CA ASP A 62 6.43 -5.89 17.58
C ASP A 62 6.02 -5.50 16.15
N ASP A 63 6.13 -6.43 15.19
CA ASP A 63 5.90 -6.18 13.77
C ASP A 63 4.56 -6.73 13.29
N ILE A 64 4.12 -6.22 12.15
CA ILE A 64 3.04 -6.80 11.36
C ILE A 64 3.52 -7.06 9.93
N LEU A 65 3.02 -8.13 9.32
CA LEU A 65 3.16 -8.37 7.89
C LEU A 65 1.87 -8.03 7.19
N VAL A 66 1.96 -7.13 6.22
CA VAL A 66 0.83 -6.66 5.44
C VAL A 66 0.93 -7.19 4.01
N LYS A 67 -0.13 -7.83 3.54
CA LYS A 67 -0.31 -8.12 2.11
C LYS A 67 -0.73 -6.83 1.42
N VAL A 68 0.20 -6.21 0.70
CA VAL A 68 -0.04 -4.94 0.02
C VAL A 68 -1.10 -5.10 -1.07
N GLU A 69 -2.12 -4.25 -1.03
CA GLU A 69 -3.19 -4.17 -2.03
C GLU A 69 -3.09 -2.92 -2.89
N GLY A 70 -2.39 -1.90 -2.41
CA GLY A 70 -2.14 -0.67 -3.12
C GLY A 70 -1.06 0.17 -2.46
N CYS A 71 -0.50 1.09 -3.22
CA CYS A 71 0.42 2.09 -2.72
C CYS A 71 0.19 3.39 -3.50
N GLY A 72 0.03 4.49 -2.81
CA GLY A 72 -0.02 5.82 -3.42
C GLY A 72 1.33 6.17 -4.05
N VAL A 73 1.31 7.14 -4.94
CA VAL A 73 2.51 7.74 -5.54
C VAL A 73 2.50 9.22 -5.20
N CYS A 74 3.47 9.66 -4.42
CA CYS A 74 3.60 11.06 -4.05
C CYS A 74 4.69 11.79 -4.85
N GLY A 75 4.86 13.08 -4.58
CA GLY A 75 5.90 13.90 -5.21
C GLY A 75 7.32 13.38 -4.94
N THR A 76 7.57 12.80 -3.75
CA THR A 76 8.87 12.22 -3.40
C THR A 76 9.25 11.07 -4.33
N ASP A 77 8.30 10.17 -4.64
CA ASP A 77 8.56 9.06 -5.56
C ASP A 77 8.94 9.57 -6.96
N ALA A 78 8.25 10.62 -7.43
CA ALA A 78 8.56 11.25 -8.72
C ALA A 78 9.94 11.93 -8.72
N HIS A 79 10.33 12.56 -7.60
CA HIS A 79 11.64 13.18 -7.45
C HIS A 79 12.76 12.15 -7.43
N GLU A 80 12.59 11.05 -6.66
CA GLU A 80 13.56 9.95 -6.62
C GLU A 80 13.70 9.29 -7.99
N PHE A 81 12.59 9.03 -8.68
CA PHE A 81 12.61 8.46 -10.02
C PHE A 81 13.41 9.30 -11.01
N LYS A 82 13.29 10.64 -10.95
CA LYS A 82 13.89 11.56 -11.90
C LYS A 82 15.31 11.99 -11.56
N ARG A 83 15.68 12.07 -10.28
CA ARG A 83 16.87 12.83 -9.85
C ARG A 83 17.67 12.16 -8.74
N ASP A 84 17.09 11.19 -8.00
CA ASP A 84 17.70 10.57 -6.82
C ASP A 84 18.33 11.60 -5.85
N PRO A 85 17.55 12.60 -5.38
CA PRO A 85 18.10 13.71 -4.59
C PRO A 85 18.68 13.26 -3.24
N PHE A 86 18.29 12.09 -2.76
CA PHE A 86 18.78 11.53 -1.49
C PHE A 86 19.84 10.43 -1.67
N GLY A 87 20.19 10.07 -2.92
CA GLY A 87 21.18 9.03 -3.21
C GLY A 87 20.75 7.64 -2.75
N LEU A 88 19.47 7.31 -2.91
CA LEU A 88 18.89 6.07 -2.41
C LEU A 88 18.98 4.89 -3.38
N ILE A 89 19.24 5.14 -4.66
CA ILE A 89 19.28 4.08 -5.67
C ILE A 89 20.40 3.06 -5.36
N PRO A 90 20.12 1.73 -5.34
CA PRO A 90 18.85 1.08 -5.65
C PRO A 90 17.88 1.07 -4.47
N VAL A 91 16.60 1.39 -4.71
CA VAL A 91 15.58 1.52 -3.65
C VAL A 91 14.21 1.00 -4.10
N ALA A 92 13.45 0.46 -3.18
CA ALA A 92 12.01 0.24 -3.36
C ALA A 92 11.27 1.50 -2.94
N LEU A 93 10.67 2.19 -3.90
CA LEU A 93 9.84 3.36 -3.63
C LEU A 93 8.43 2.94 -3.16
N GLY A 94 7.71 3.90 -2.61
CA GLY A 94 6.34 3.72 -2.14
C GLY A 94 6.27 3.68 -0.60
N HIS A 95 5.73 4.74 -0.04
CA HIS A 95 5.57 4.91 1.40
C HIS A 95 4.12 5.17 1.83
N GLU A 96 3.19 5.10 0.87
CA GLU A 96 1.76 5.24 1.08
C GLU A 96 1.04 3.89 0.88
N GLY A 97 1.62 2.84 1.51
CA GLY A 97 1.13 1.48 1.37
C GLY A 97 -0.17 1.22 2.12
N THR A 98 -1.05 0.43 1.53
CA THR A 98 -2.27 -0.09 2.17
C THR A 98 -2.43 -1.57 1.88
N GLY A 99 -3.07 -2.28 2.78
CA GLY A 99 -3.31 -3.71 2.60
C GLY A 99 -3.92 -4.39 3.81
N GLU A 100 -3.87 -5.70 3.79
CA GLU A 100 -4.44 -6.58 4.81
C GLU A 100 -3.34 -7.15 5.72
N ILE A 101 -3.57 -7.14 7.03
CA ILE A 101 -2.69 -7.80 7.98
C ILE A 101 -2.79 -9.31 7.80
N VAL A 102 -1.69 -9.98 7.45
CA VAL A 102 -1.62 -11.43 7.27
C VAL A 102 -0.83 -12.15 8.36
N LYS A 103 0.00 -11.42 9.12
CA LYS A 103 0.71 -11.94 10.29
C LYS A 103 0.98 -10.82 11.28
N MET A 104 0.95 -11.13 12.57
CA MET A 104 1.20 -10.17 13.66
C MET A 104 2.16 -10.74 14.69
N GLY A 105 3.06 -9.90 15.18
CA GLY A 105 3.88 -10.18 16.33
C GLY A 105 3.07 -10.23 17.62
N LYS A 106 3.58 -10.94 18.62
CA LYS A 106 2.85 -11.22 19.88
C LYS A 106 2.53 -9.97 20.71
N ASN A 107 3.32 -8.91 20.56
CA ASN A 107 3.16 -7.66 21.32
C ASN A 107 2.19 -6.68 20.64
N VAL A 108 1.93 -6.84 19.35
CA VAL A 108 1.05 -5.95 18.59
C VAL A 108 -0.40 -6.20 18.98
N LYS A 109 -1.08 -5.20 19.52
CA LYS A 109 -2.46 -5.29 20.01
C LYS A 109 -3.36 -4.20 19.48
N LYS A 110 -2.79 -3.07 19.10
CA LYS A 110 -3.54 -1.85 18.75
C LYS A 110 -2.84 -1.10 17.63
N ASP A 111 -3.64 -0.32 16.88
CA ASP A 111 -3.13 0.66 15.94
C ASP A 111 -2.64 1.95 16.66
N SER A 112 -2.17 2.93 15.88
CA SER A 112 -1.71 4.23 16.40
C SER A 112 -2.82 5.06 17.05
N ALA A 113 -4.09 4.79 16.75
CA ALA A 113 -5.25 5.42 17.36
C ALA A 113 -5.75 4.67 18.62
N GLY A 114 -5.09 3.57 19.00
CA GLY A 114 -5.44 2.75 20.14
C GLY A 114 -6.56 1.74 19.90
N LYS A 115 -7.00 1.54 18.66
CA LYS A 115 -7.99 0.52 18.29
C LYS A 115 -7.34 -0.86 18.24
N PRO A 116 -8.02 -1.91 18.73
CA PRO A 116 -7.53 -3.27 18.59
C PRO A 116 -7.27 -3.63 17.13
N LEU A 117 -6.19 -4.38 16.89
CA LEU A 117 -5.83 -4.93 15.58
C LEU A 117 -6.00 -6.45 15.59
N ALA A 118 -6.39 -6.99 14.43
CA ALA A 118 -6.49 -8.42 14.17
C ALA A 118 -5.95 -8.78 12.78
N ILE A 119 -5.60 -10.05 12.59
CA ILE A 119 -5.31 -10.59 11.24
C ILE A 119 -6.58 -10.46 10.40
N GLY A 120 -6.43 -9.98 9.17
CA GLY A 120 -7.52 -9.66 8.25
C GLY A 120 -7.93 -8.18 8.26
N ASP A 121 -7.48 -7.39 9.22
CA ASP A 121 -7.77 -5.96 9.23
C ASP A 121 -7.07 -5.24 8.07
N LYS A 122 -7.76 -4.26 7.50
CA LYS A 122 -7.20 -3.35 6.50
C LYS A 122 -6.51 -2.19 7.18
N VAL A 123 -5.28 -1.98 6.78
CA VAL A 123 -4.41 -0.95 7.36
C VAL A 123 -3.76 -0.09 6.29
N VAL A 124 -3.36 1.09 6.68
CA VAL A 124 -2.54 2.01 5.89
C VAL A 124 -1.29 2.37 6.68
N THR A 125 -0.17 2.52 6.00
CA THR A 125 1.06 3.00 6.64
C THR A 125 0.86 4.42 7.15
N CYS A 126 1.20 4.66 8.43
CA CYS A 126 1.22 6.02 8.97
C CYS A 126 2.50 6.68 8.51
N MET A 127 2.36 7.77 7.77
CA MET A 127 3.48 8.64 7.42
C MET A 127 3.85 9.49 8.64
N ILE A 128 5.09 9.42 9.05
CA ILE A 128 5.65 10.24 10.12
C ILE A 128 6.39 11.41 9.49
#